data_1c36f6f5e6a3fb9502a4cf923e4c0335
#
_entry.id   1c36f6f5e6a3fb9502a4cf923e4c0335
#
_cell.length_a   1.000
_cell.length_b   1.000
_cell.length_c   1.000
_cell.angle_alpha   90.00
_cell.angle_beta   90.00
_cell.angle_gamma   90.00
#
_symmetry.space_group_name_H-M   'P 1'
#
loop_
_entity.id
_entity.type
_entity.pdbx_description
1 polymer ?
#
loop_
_entity_poly.entity_id
_entity_poly.type
_entity_poly.pdbx_seq_one_letter_code
_entity_poly.pdbx_strand_id
1 'polypeptide(L)'
;MGYQTQEVQVTPGKILNITLKEDNQVLEEVVVVGYGVQKKVNLTGSVATVEGEILEQRPLANATQSLQGMVPGLYIDNANAGRPGATSSLQLRGQGNLSGNAAPYVLVDGVEMDLADVNPNDIENISVLKDAAASSIYGARAAYGVILVTTKKGKEGKARVSYQATLGWTSPMSLPEMANAYEFATYFNKACENAGMVKQYSDEKLAQLQQYINDPTGLDPWAELTPGQSMVAAFENSAKGLGNTDYFDLHYKDVAFKQNHNVSISGGGEKAQYYISGGMYKEDGLLRYADIGYKRFNFSSNVTSKVTDWLKLKVNTKYMNSNNETPFWYRCFK
;
A
#
# COMPACT_ATOMS: atom_id res chain seq x y z
N MET A 1 -28.20 0.31 21.06
CA MET A 1 -28.80 -0.48 22.17
C MET A 1 -27.95 -0.16 23.37
N GLY A 2 -28.43 0.48 24.38
CA GLY A 2 -27.65 1.05 25.47
C GLY A 2 -28.15 0.66 26.85
N TYR A 3 -28.78 -0.50 26.98
CA TYR A 3 -29.31 -0.95 28.27
C TYR A 3 -28.93 -2.41 28.53
N GLN A 4 -28.68 -2.75 29.82
CA GLN A 4 -28.37 -4.09 30.26
C GLN A 4 -29.57 -5.00 30.12
N THR A 5 -29.36 -6.22 29.63
CA THR A 5 -30.41 -7.25 29.53
C THR A 5 -30.87 -7.63 30.94
N GLN A 6 -32.18 -7.48 31.23
CA GLN A 6 -32.76 -7.80 32.51
C GLN A 6 -33.89 -8.82 32.31
N GLU A 7 -33.78 -9.95 33.00
CA GLU A 7 -34.84 -10.94 33.06
C GLU A 7 -35.73 -10.68 34.28
N VAL A 8 -37.03 -10.53 34.06
CA VAL A 8 -37.99 -10.28 35.12
C VAL A 8 -39.13 -11.29 35.06
N GLN A 9 -39.40 -11.98 36.18
CA GLN A 9 -40.52 -12.93 36.26
C GLN A 9 -41.83 -12.16 36.34
N VAL A 10 -42.72 -12.45 35.39
CA VAL A 10 -44.05 -11.86 35.29
C VAL A 10 -45.06 -12.65 36.11
N THR A 11 -45.67 -12.00 37.09
CA THR A 11 -46.79 -12.57 37.85
C THR A 11 -48.13 -12.01 37.31
N PRO A 12 -49.09 -12.83 36.90
CA PRO A 12 -50.38 -12.33 36.39
C PRO A 12 -51.10 -11.41 37.39
N GLY A 13 -51.54 -10.24 36.92
CA GLY A 13 -52.29 -9.28 37.70
C GLY A 13 -51.50 -8.23 38.50
N LYS A 14 -50.17 -8.21 38.40
CA LYS A 14 -49.35 -7.16 38.99
C LYS A 14 -48.81 -6.18 37.93
N ILE A 15 -48.89 -4.88 38.20
CA ILE A 15 -48.22 -3.83 37.39
C ILE A 15 -46.73 -3.97 37.60
N LEU A 16 -45.99 -4.19 36.48
CA LEU A 16 -44.54 -4.35 36.52
C LEU A 16 -43.88 -3.05 36.09
N ASN A 17 -43.21 -2.37 37.03
CA ASN A 17 -42.38 -1.22 36.74
C ASN A 17 -40.95 -1.66 36.50
N ILE A 18 -40.50 -1.61 35.24
CA ILE A 18 -39.12 -1.98 34.87
C ILE A 18 -38.32 -0.72 34.68
N THR A 19 -37.24 -0.58 35.49
CA THR A 19 -36.26 0.49 35.32
C THR A 19 -35.07 -0.12 34.58
N LEU A 20 -34.86 0.29 33.35
CA LEU A 20 -33.72 -0.13 32.55
C LEU A 20 -32.44 0.57 33.07
N LYS A 21 -31.40 -0.20 33.33
CA LYS A 21 -30.08 0.36 33.64
C LYS A 21 -29.30 0.54 32.34
N GLU A 22 -28.75 1.73 32.15
CA GLU A 22 -27.86 1.99 31.01
C GLU A 22 -26.68 1.05 31.05
N ASP A 23 -26.40 0.45 29.89
CA ASP A 23 -25.20 -0.38 29.72
C ASP A 23 -24.03 0.55 29.38
N ASN A 24 -23.41 1.07 30.40
CA ASN A 24 -22.18 1.85 30.29
C ASN A 24 -20.96 0.92 30.15
N GLN A 25 -21.02 -0.08 29.26
CA GLN A 25 -19.82 -0.73 28.78
C GLN A 25 -19.06 0.31 27.93
N VAL A 26 -18.34 1.18 28.59
CA VAL A 26 -17.24 1.92 27.97
C VAL A 26 -16.28 0.83 27.50
N LEU A 27 -16.23 0.57 26.20
CA LEU A 27 -15.15 -0.21 25.59
C LEU A 27 -13.86 0.49 26.02
N GLU A 28 -13.18 -0.12 27.01
CA GLU A 28 -11.92 0.40 27.52
C GLU A 28 -10.88 0.23 26.41
N GLU A 29 -10.80 1.21 25.52
CA GLU A 29 -9.79 1.24 24.47
C GLU A 29 -8.42 1.37 25.12
N VAL A 30 -7.66 0.30 25.03
CA VAL A 30 -6.36 0.16 25.66
C VAL A 30 -5.30 0.42 24.60
N VAL A 31 -4.43 1.36 24.86
CA VAL A 31 -3.35 1.76 23.96
C VAL A 31 -2.01 1.28 24.51
N VAL A 32 -1.19 0.69 23.66
CA VAL A 32 0.19 0.36 24.02
C VAL A 32 1.02 1.65 23.99
N VAL A 33 1.61 2.01 25.11
CA VAL A 33 2.46 3.19 25.26
C VAL A 33 3.76 2.76 25.93
N GLY A 34 4.87 2.92 25.23
CA GLY A 34 6.17 2.54 25.75
C GLY A 34 6.27 1.03 26.03
N TYR A 35 6.67 0.68 27.23
CA TYR A 35 6.79 -0.71 27.69
C TYR A 35 5.52 -1.23 28.39
N GLY A 36 4.43 -0.46 28.37
CA GLY A 36 3.21 -0.78 29.08
C GLY A 36 1.95 -0.57 28.26
N VAL A 37 0.83 -0.98 28.85
CA VAL A 37 -0.50 -0.83 28.26
C VAL A 37 -1.24 0.17 29.15
N GLN A 38 -1.76 1.26 28.59
CA GLN A 38 -2.52 2.25 29.31
C GLN A 38 -3.89 2.46 28.65
N LYS A 39 -4.89 2.83 29.45
CA LYS A 39 -6.20 3.21 28.92
C LYS A 39 -6.08 4.52 28.16
N LYS A 40 -6.68 4.61 26.98
CA LYS A 40 -6.65 5.80 26.12
C LYS A 40 -7.08 7.07 26.86
N VAL A 41 -8.04 6.93 27.77
CA VAL A 41 -8.55 8.04 28.63
C VAL A 41 -7.46 8.62 29.55
N ASN A 42 -6.45 7.83 29.89
CA ASN A 42 -5.36 8.24 30.79
C ASN A 42 -4.15 8.84 30.05
N LEU A 43 -4.22 8.90 28.71
CA LEU A 43 -3.14 9.45 27.91
C LEU A 43 -3.30 10.96 27.80
N THR A 44 -2.33 11.70 28.34
CA THR A 44 -2.28 13.18 28.23
C THR A 44 -1.69 13.64 26.90
N GLY A 45 -1.09 12.74 26.11
CA GLY A 45 -0.48 13.01 24.81
C GLY A 45 -1.42 12.80 23.62
N SER A 46 -1.10 13.43 22.47
CA SER A 46 -1.83 13.23 21.21
C SER A 46 -1.47 11.89 20.60
N VAL A 47 -2.28 10.86 20.87
CA VAL A 47 -2.14 9.51 20.35
C VAL A 47 -3.32 9.20 19.41
N ALA A 48 -3.01 8.72 18.20
CA ALA A 48 -4.00 8.16 17.30
C ALA A 48 -3.84 6.64 17.24
N THR A 49 -4.96 5.92 17.29
CA THR A 49 -4.99 4.46 17.23
C THR A 49 -5.75 4.01 15.99
N VAL A 50 -5.24 3.00 15.30
CA VAL A 50 -5.88 2.34 14.16
C VAL A 50 -5.97 0.86 14.47
N GLU A 51 -7.17 0.30 14.40
CA GLU A 51 -7.41 -1.12 14.63
C GLU A 51 -7.01 -1.96 13.42
N GLY A 52 -6.48 -3.15 13.65
CA GLY A 52 -6.01 -4.04 12.60
C GLY A 52 -7.13 -4.48 11.65
N GLU A 53 -8.35 -4.65 12.14
CA GLU A 53 -9.51 -5.04 11.32
C GLU A 53 -9.77 -4.07 10.17
N ILE A 54 -9.54 -2.78 10.38
CA ILE A 54 -9.69 -1.76 9.33
C ILE A 54 -8.58 -1.90 8.27
N LEU A 55 -7.37 -2.29 8.68
CA LEU A 55 -6.25 -2.50 7.78
C LEU A 55 -6.45 -3.75 6.90
N GLU A 56 -7.04 -4.81 7.46
CA GLU A 56 -7.34 -6.05 6.75
C GLU A 56 -8.35 -5.88 5.60
N GLN A 57 -9.26 -4.92 5.72
CA GLN A 57 -10.27 -4.64 4.68
C GLN A 57 -9.67 -3.98 3.43
N ARG A 58 -8.43 -3.50 3.51
CA ARG A 58 -7.73 -2.87 2.39
C ARG A 58 -6.76 -3.86 1.74
N PRO A 59 -6.99 -4.28 0.49
CA PRO A 59 -6.13 -5.24 -0.21
C PRO A 59 -4.85 -4.56 -0.73
N LEU A 60 -4.03 -4.01 0.18
CA LEU A 60 -2.80 -3.30 -0.14
C LEU A 60 -1.57 -4.15 0.15
N ALA A 61 -0.47 -3.85 -0.55
CA ALA A 61 0.76 -4.63 -0.49
C ALA A 61 1.40 -4.62 0.90
N ASN A 62 1.33 -3.49 1.60
CA ASN A 62 2.01 -3.32 2.88
C ASN A 62 1.19 -2.47 3.88
N ALA A 63 1.55 -2.57 5.15
CA ALA A 63 0.86 -1.86 6.24
C ALA A 63 1.02 -0.33 6.14
N THR A 64 2.11 0.16 5.55
CA THR A 64 2.35 1.59 5.36
C THR A 64 1.27 2.20 4.47
N GLN A 65 1.01 1.59 3.30
CA GLN A 65 -0.03 2.07 2.39
C GLN A 65 -1.42 1.99 3.01
N SER A 66 -1.66 0.96 3.83
CA SER A 66 -2.95 0.76 4.49
C SER A 66 -3.30 1.87 5.48
N LEU A 67 -2.32 2.56 6.06
CA LEU A 67 -2.50 3.69 6.97
C LEU A 67 -2.89 5.00 6.30
N GLN A 68 -2.80 5.09 4.97
CA GLN A 68 -3.06 6.35 4.26
C GLN A 68 -4.46 6.88 4.54
N GLY A 69 -4.54 8.14 4.99
CA GLY A 69 -5.78 8.83 5.31
C GLY A 69 -6.44 8.42 6.64
N MET A 70 -5.85 7.49 7.41
CA MET A 70 -6.43 7.02 8.67
C MET A 70 -5.98 7.81 9.89
N VAL A 71 -4.77 8.36 9.84
CA VAL A 71 -4.17 9.05 10.97
C VAL A 71 -4.00 10.53 10.64
N PRO A 72 -4.71 11.44 11.31
CA PRO A 72 -4.52 12.88 11.10
C PRO A 72 -3.07 13.30 11.39
N GLY A 73 -2.45 14.03 10.45
CA GLY A 73 -1.07 14.50 10.57
C GLY A 73 0.00 13.46 10.20
N LEU A 74 -0.38 12.26 9.77
CA LEU A 74 0.50 11.29 9.13
C LEU A 74 0.37 11.45 7.62
N TYR A 75 1.45 11.88 6.98
CA TYR A 75 1.57 11.96 5.54
C TYR A 75 2.30 10.73 5.00
N ILE A 76 1.75 10.12 3.97
CA ILE A 76 2.32 8.95 3.30
C ILE A 76 2.54 9.33 1.84
N ASP A 77 3.82 9.41 1.47
CA ASP A 77 4.19 9.66 0.09
C ASP A 77 4.18 8.35 -0.71
N ASN A 78 3.24 8.28 -1.62
CA ASN A 78 3.01 7.17 -2.53
C ASN A 78 3.44 7.49 -3.96
N ALA A 79 4.42 8.36 -4.18
CA ALA A 79 4.87 8.77 -5.52
C ALA A 79 5.20 7.58 -6.44
N ASN A 80 5.61 6.46 -5.87
CA ASN A 80 5.91 5.22 -6.60
C ASN A 80 4.82 4.13 -6.46
N ALA A 81 3.66 4.44 -5.86
CA ALA A 81 2.64 3.42 -5.52
C ALA A 81 2.06 2.65 -6.71
N GLY A 82 2.24 3.15 -7.93
CA GLY A 82 1.84 2.44 -9.16
C GLY A 82 2.75 1.27 -9.54
N ARG A 83 3.87 1.07 -8.85
CA ARG A 83 4.77 -0.06 -9.11
C ARG A 83 4.51 -1.17 -8.10
N PRO A 84 4.45 -2.44 -8.53
CA PRO A 84 4.36 -3.57 -7.61
C PRO A 84 5.46 -3.54 -6.57
N GLY A 85 5.10 -3.76 -5.31
CA GLY A 85 6.06 -3.77 -4.20
C GLY A 85 6.71 -2.41 -3.87
N ALA A 86 6.16 -1.31 -4.36
CA ALA A 86 6.69 0.01 -4.05
C ALA A 86 6.60 0.32 -2.55
N THR A 87 7.69 0.85 -2.00
CA THR A 87 7.72 1.36 -0.63
C THR A 87 7.22 2.80 -0.61
N SER A 88 6.50 3.15 0.44
CA SER A 88 6.00 4.50 0.69
C SER A 88 6.78 5.12 1.83
N SER A 89 7.11 6.41 1.74
CA SER A 89 7.74 7.12 2.83
C SER A 89 6.71 7.68 3.80
N LEU A 90 7.04 7.63 5.09
CA LEU A 90 6.21 8.10 6.19
C LEU A 90 6.74 9.43 6.72
N GLN A 91 5.87 10.40 6.90
CA GLN A 91 6.19 11.67 7.55
C GLN A 91 5.10 12.03 8.55
N LEU A 92 5.49 12.41 9.74
CA LEU A 92 4.56 12.82 10.79
C LEU A 92 4.71 14.32 11.06
N ARG A 93 3.59 15.07 10.99
CA ARG A 93 3.54 16.53 11.18
C ARG A 93 4.34 17.35 10.14
N GLY A 94 4.47 16.84 8.92
CA GLY A 94 5.17 17.51 7.81
C GLY A 94 6.68 17.27 7.78
N GLN A 95 7.37 18.04 6.94
CA GLN A 95 8.84 17.92 6.82
C GLN A 95 9.53 18.52 8.06
N GLY A 96 10.07 17.66 8.91
CA GLY A 96 10.75 18.04 10.14
C GLY A 96 12.19 18.52 9.93
N ASN A 97 12.78 18.33 8.75
CA ASN A 97 14.13 18.79 8.41
C ASN A 97 14.27 19.11 6.91
N LEU A 98 15.29 19.91 6.57
CA LEU A 98 15.60 20.29 5.19
C LEU A 98 16.18 19.13 4.35
N SER A 99 16.67 18.08 4.99
CA SER A 99 17.26 16.91 4.32
C SER A 99 16.23 15.85 3.91
N GLY A 100 14.94 16.04 4.21
CA GLY A 100 13.86 15.14 3.81
C GLY A 100 13.73 13.83 4.60
N ASN A 101 14.65 13.51 5.51
CA ASN A 101 14.69 12.25 6.25
C ASN A 101 14.02 12.33 7.64
N ALA A 102 12.81 12.89 7.72
CA ALA A 102 12.05 13.02 8.95
C ALA A 102 11.08 11.85 9.15
N ALA A 103 11.56 10.60 9.03
CA ALA A 103 10.73 9.43 9.23
C ALA A 103 10.42 9.19 10.71
N PRO A 104 9.20 8.81 11.08
CA PRO A 104 8.87 8.40 12.46
C PRO A 104 9.59 7.10 12.82
N TYR A 105 9.87 6.94 14.10
CA TYR A 105 10.46 5.71 14.63
C TYR A 105 9.42 4.60 14.72
N VAL A 106 9.62 3.50 14.02
CA VAL A 106 8.66 2.39 13.95
C VAL A 106 9.12 1.23 14.83
N LEU A 107 8.23 0.78 15.71
CA LEU A 107 8.45 -0.36 16.60
C LEU A 107 7.34 -1.39 16.44
N VAL A 108 7.71 -2.62 16.12
CA VAL A 108 6.80 -3.76 16.01
C VAL A 108 7.03 -4.71 17.18
N ASP A 109 6.05 -4.80 18.08
CA ASP A 109 6.16 -5.53 19.35
C ASP A 109 7.41 -5.16 20.18
N GLY A 110 7.84 -3.89 20.08
CA GLY A 110 9.00 -3.35 20.79
C GLY A 110 10.34 -3.48 20.06
N VAL A 111 10.38 -4.04 18.86
CA VAL A 111 11.57 -4.17 18.03
C VAL A 111 11.49 -3.20 16.85
N GLU A 112 12.60 -2.50 16.55
CA GLU A 112 12.68 -1.62 15.39
C GLU A 112 12.57 -2.43 14.09
N MET A 113 11.61 -2.08 13.25
CA MET A 113 11.33 -2.75 11.99
C MET A 113 10.62 -1.81 11.03
N ASP A 114 10.84 -1.97 9.72
CA ASP A 114 10.08 -1.22 8.72
C ASP A 114 8.61 -1.68 8.72
N LEU A 115 7.69 -0.73 8.71
CA LEU A 115 6.26 -1.02 8.65
C LEU A 115 5.87 -1.71 7.33
N ALA A 116 6.62 -1.48 6.25
CA ALA A 116 6.41 -2.13 4.97
C ALA A 116 6.63 -3.66 5.02
N ASP A 117 7.45 -4.13 5.96
CA ASP A 117 7.78 -5.54 6.14
C ASP A 117 6.72 -6.30 6.94
N VAL A 118 5.79 -5.58 7.56
CA VAL A 118 4.74 -6.18 8.39
C VAL A 118 3.54 -6.57 7.53
N ASN A 119 3.07 -7.78 7.71
CA ASN A 119 1.81 -8.21 7.10
C ASN A 119 0.63 -7.49 7.77
N PRO A 120 -0.20 -6.73 7.03
CA PRO A 120 -1.37 -6.06 7.60
C PRO A 120 -2.31 -7.01 8.37
N ASN A 121 -2.43 -8.27 7.90
CA ASN A 121 -3.31 -9.27 8.52
C ASN A 121 -2.83 -9.74 9.91
N ASP A 122 -1.56 -9.51 10.26
CA ASP A 122 -1.00 -9.88 11.56
C ASP A 122 -1.08 -8.75 12.59
N ILE A 123 -1.54 -7.56 12.19
CA ILE A 123 -1.62 -6.40 13.06
C ILE A 123 -2.88 -6.46 13.91
N GLU A 124 -2.76 -6.28 15.22
CA GLU A 124 -3.87 -6.08 16.14
C GLU A 124 -4.26 -4.62 16.25
N ASN A 125 -3.27 -3.73 16.43
CA ASN A 125 -3.46 -2.30 16.40
C ASN A 125 -2.17 -1.54 16.06
N ILE A 126 -2.32 -0.30 15.60
CA ILE A 126 -1.22 0.65 15.40
C ILE A 126 -1.51 1.90 16.22
N SER A 127 -0.57 2.27 17.08
CA SER A 127 -0.64 3.51 17.87
C SER A 127 0.41 4.50 17.39
N VAL A 128 -0.02 5.70 17.00
CA VAL A 128 0.86 6.76 16.51
C VAL A 128 1.01 7.83 17.58
N LEU A 129 2.20 7.90 18.17
CA LEU A 129 2.57 8.88 19.19
C LEU A 129 3.10 10.13 18.49
N LYS A 130 2.31 11.19 18.53
CA LYS A 130 2.61 12.43 17.79
C LYS A 130 3.37 13.43 18.64
N ASP A 131 3.24 13.39 19.97
CA ASP A 131 3.80 14.37 20.87
C ASP A 131 5.16 13.95 21.43
N ALA A 132 6.03 14.91 21.64
CA ALA A 132 7.32 14.70 22.29
C ALA A 132 7.18 14.09 23.70
N ALA A 133 6.13 14.45 24.44
CA ALA A 133 5.86 13.87 25.77
C ALA A 133 5.59 12.37 25.70
N ALA A 134 4.75 11.93 24.75
CA ALA A 134 4.43 10.51 24.56
C ALA A 134 5.61 9.72 23.96
N SER A 135 6.46 10.36 23.17
CA SER A 135 7.60 9.74 22.50
C SER A 135 8.91 9.81 23.27
N SER A 136 8.96 10.59 24.36
CA SER A 136 10.18 10.85 25.14
C SER A 136 10.91 9.61 25.68
N ILE A 137 10.17 8.54 25.99
CA ILE A 137 10.72 7.26 26.44
C ILE A 137 11.63 6.57 25.39
N TYR A 138 11.50 6.96 24.11
CA TYR A 138 12.28 6.38 23.01
C TYR A 138 13.51 7.22 22.65
N GLY A 139 13.74 8.36 23.38
CA GLY A 139 14.90 9.21 23.24
C GLY A 139 14.98 9.96 21.89
N ALA A 140 16.20 10.26 21.46
CA ALA A 140 16.46 11.07 20.27
C ALA A 140 15.92 10.49 18.95
N ARG A 141 15.78 9.17 18.86
CA ARG A 141 15.21 8.50 17.67
C ARG A 141 13.74 8.83 17.43
N ALA A 142 13.04 9.24 18.48
CA ALA A 142 11.61 9.56 18.43
C ALA A 142 11.34 11.04 18.15
N ALA A 143 12.34 11.81 17.72
CA ALA A 143 12.22 13.26 17.46
C ALA A 143 11.10 13.58 16.45
N TYR A 144 10.85 12.69 15.49
CA TYR A 144 9.80 12.82 14.46
C TYR A 144 8.55 12.01 14.77
N GLY A 145 8.37 11.57 16.04
CA GLY A 145 7.27 10.74 16.49
C GLY A 145 7.55 9.24 16.44
N VAL A 146 6.62 8.46 16.98
CA VAL A 146 6.75 7.00 17.08
C VAL A 146 5.50 6.31 16.58
N ILE A 147 5.67 5.24 15.82
CA ILE A 147 4.61 4.34 15.40
C ILE A 147 4.82 3.01 16.11
N LEU A 148 3.88 2.66 16.96
CA LEU A 148 3.87 1.40 17.70
C LEU A 148 2.91 0.44 17.03
N VAL A 149 3.42 -0.68 16.56
CA VAL A 149 2.64 -1.75 15.97
C VAL A 149 2.57 -2.91 16.96
N THR A 150 1.36 -3.28 17.33
CA THR A 150 1.11 -4.47 18.13
C THR A 150 0.56 -5.56 17.22
N THR A 151 1.20 -6.73 17.22
CA THR A 151 0.72 -7.84 16.42
C THR A 151 -0.21 -8.74 17.21
N LYS A 152 -1.06 -9.48 16.51
CA LYS A 152 -2.03 -10.42 17.09
C LYS A 152 -1.35 -11.45 17.98
N LYS A 153 -1.97 -11.74 19.11
CA LYS A 153 -1.49 -12.69 20.10
C LYS A 153 -2.47 -13.85 20.26
N GLY A 154 -2.00 -14.96 20.76
CA GLY A 154 -2.87 -16.05 21.17
C GLY A 154 -3.79 -15.61 22.32
N LYS A 155 -5.01 -16.12 22.30
CA LYS A 155 -6.00 -15.95 23.37
C LYS A 155 -6.35 -17.32 23.93
N GLU A 156 -6.79 -17.36 25.20
CA GLU A 156 -7.30 -18.59 25.79
C GLU A 156 -8.52 -19.08 25.04
N GLY A 157 -8.57 -20.36 24.77
CA GLY A 157 -9.69 -20.99 24.07
C GLY A 157 -9.26 -22.11 23.13
N LYS A 158 -10.24 -22.69 22.46
CA LYS A 158 -10.01 -23.72 21.45
C LYS A 158 -9.21 -23.16 20.28
N ALA A 159 -8.40 -23.99 19.66
CA ALA A 159 -7.66 -23.63 18.46
C ALA A 159 -8.64 -23.15 17.36
N ARG A 160 -8.40 -21.95 16.82
CA ARG A 160 -9.14 -21.35 15.72
C ARG A 160 -8.21 -21.21 14.53
N VAL A 161 -8.58 -21.81 13.43
CA VAL A 161 -7.91 -21.64 12.14
C VAL A 161 -8.70 -20.63 11.33
N SER A 162 -8.02 -19.64 10.77
CA SER A 162 -8.60 -18.64 9.87
C SER A 162 -7.82 -18.63 8.56
N TYR A 163 -8.56 -18.62 7.47
CA TYR A 163 -8.01 -18.42 6.13
C TYR A 163 -8.71 -17.23 5.47
N GLN A 164 -7.92 -16.30 4.98
CA GLN A 164 -8.39 -15.12 4.27
C GLN A 164 -7.70 -15.06 2.90
N ALA A 165 -8.49 -14.90 1.86
CA ALA A 165 -8.00 -14.66 0.52
C ALA A 165 -8.61 -13.38 -0.04
N THR A 166 -7.77 -12.54 -0.63
CA THR A 166 -8.19 -11.33 -1.33
C THR A 166 -7.65 -11.36 -2.74
N LEU A 167 -8.54 -11.30 -3.71
CA LEU A 167 -8.23 -11.23 -5.12
C LEU A 167 -8.60 -9.83 -5.62
N GLY A 168 -7.74 -9.23 -6.41
CA GLY A 168 -7.95 -7.87 -6.90
C GLY A 168 -7.41 -7.69 -8.31
N TRP A 169 -7.97 -6.71 -8.99
CA TRP A 169 -7.54 -6.27 -10.31
C TRP A 169 -7.19 -4.80 -10.24
N THR A 170 -6.05 -4.45 -10.81
CA THR A 170 -5.55 -3.08 -10.88
C THR A 170 -5.55 -2.65 -12.33
N SER A 171 -6.12 -1.49 -12.63
CA SER A 171 -6.08 -0.87 -13.96
C SER A 171 -5.44 0.51 -13.86
N PRO A 172 -4.85 1.04 -14.94
CA PRO A 172 -4.44 2.44 -14.99
C PRO A 172 -5.65 3.34 -14.74
N MET A 173 -5.52 4.29 -13.82
CA MET A 173 -6.62 5.22 -13.51
C MET A 173 -6.87 6.20 -14.66
N SER A 174 -5.79 6.69 -15.27
CA SER A 174 -5.84 7.59 -16.41
C SER A 174 -4.52 7.48 -17.15
N LEU A 175 -4.57 7.13 -18.41
CA LEU A 175 -3.46 7.25 -19.33
C LEU A 175 -3.69 8.52 -20.16
N PRO A 176 -2.65 9.31 -20.45
CA PRO A 176 -2.78 10.43 -21.37
C PRO A 176 -3.24 9.93 -22.74
N GLU A 177 -4.14 10.62 -23.35
CA GLU A 177 -4.51 10.38 -24.75
C GLU A 177 -3.38 10.89 -25.64
N MET A 178 -2.84 10.01 -26.49
CA MET A 178 -1.78 10.39 -27.40
C MET A 178 -2.35 11.05 -28.64
N ALA A 179 -1.70 12.14 -29.07
CA ALA A 179 -1.98 12.72 -30.36
C ALA A 179 -1.68 11.69 -31.47
N ASN A 180 -2.56 11.54 -32.43
CA ASN A 180 -2.28 10.72 -33.61
C ASN A 180 -1.17 11.34 -34.47
N ALA A 181 -0.62 10.58 -35.43
CA ALA A 181 0.51 11.01 -36.23
C ALA A 181 0.23 12.28 -37.03
N TYR A 182 -0.98 12.46 -37.53
CA TYR A 182 -1.39 13.66 -38.27
C TYR A 182 -1.47 14.89 -37.34
N GLU A 183 -2.09 14.74 -36.20
CA GLU A 183 -2.17 15.80 -35.19
C GLU A 183 -0.77 16.21 -34.73
N PHE A 184 0.08 15.23 -34.38
CA PHE A 184 1.47 15.50 -34.00
C PHE A 184 2.21 16.29 -35.09
N ALA A 185 2.17 15.83 -36.36
CA ALA A 185 2.86 16.47 -37.45
C ALA A 185 2.34 17.90 -37.71
N THR A 186 1.03 18.10 -37.58
CA THR A 186 0.40 19.43 -37.78
C THR A 186 0.84 20.39 -36.64
N TYR A 187 0.80 19.98 -35.38
CA TYR A 187 1.24 20.82 -34.29
C TYR A 187 2.75 21.07 -34.31
N PHE A 188 3.54 20.07 -34.70
CA PHE A 188 4.98 20.24 -34.88
C PHE A 188 5.33 21.27 -35.97
N ASN A 189 4.69 21.21 -37.13
CA ASN A 189 4.82 22.21 -38.15
C ASN A 189 4.45 23.62 -37.66
N LYS A 190 3.37 23.72 -36.88
CA LYS A 190 2.98 25.00 -36.28
C LYS A 190 4.01 25.55 -35.29
N ALA A 191 4.64 24.66 -34.51
CA ALA A 191 5.73 25.05 -33.63
C ALA A 191 6.95 25.55 -34.44
N CYS A 192 7.31 24.88 -35.54
CA CYS A 192 8.37 25.31 -36.44
C CYS A 192 8.07 26.70 -37.05
N GLU A 193 6.85 26.93 -37.53
CA GLU A 193 6.44 28.25 -38.01
C GLU A 193 6.63 29.34 -36.96
N ASN A 194 6.14 29.10 -35.74
CA ASN A 194 6.26 30.06 -34.63
C ASN A 194 7.70 30.35 -34.23
N ALA A 195 8.60 29.39 -34.44
CA ALA A 195 10.04 29.51 -34.20
C ALA A 195 10.82 30.10 -35.41
N GLY A 196 10.15 30.44 -36.53
CA GLY A 196 10.80 30.89 -37.77
C GLY A 196 11.58 29.77 -38.47
N MET A 197 11.26 28.51 -38.22
CA MET A 197 11.88 27.32 -38.81
C MET A 197 11.07 26.81 -40.00
N VAL A 198 11.70 26.06 -40.89
CA VAL A 198 11.04 25.39 -42.00
C VAL A 198 10.15 24.25 -41.49
N LYS A 199 8.98 24.08 -42.10
CA LYS A 199 8.08 22.93 -41.81
C LYS A 199 8.84 21.62 -42.06
N GLN A 200 8.70 20.68 -41.12
CA GLN A 200 9.33 19.35 -41.21
C GLN A 200 8.49 18.35 -42.01
N TYR A 201 7.18 18.50 -41.97
CA TYR A 201 6.22 17.65 -42.68
C TYR A 201 5.61 18.45 -43.86
N SER A 202 5.78 17.93 -45.09
CA SER A 202 5.14 18.53 -46.27
C SER A 202 3.62 18.31 -46.25
N ASP A 203 2.89 19.07 -47.08
CA ASP A 203 1.44 18.93 -47.18
C ASP A 203 1.05 17.56 -47.76
N GLU A 204 1.88 17.00 -48.68
CA GLU A 204 1.70 15.64 -49.20
C GLU A 204 1.89 14.60 -48.08
N LYS A 205 2.88 14.81 -47.18
CA LYS A 205 3.11 13.92 -46.05
C LYS A 205 1.96 13.96 -45.05
N LEU A 206 1.41 15.12 -44.78
CA LEU A 206 0.23 15.26 -43.93
C LEU A 206 -0.98 14.52 -44.52
N ALA A 207 -1.19 14.61 -45.85
CA ALA A 207 -2.25 13.88 -46.53
C ALA A 207 -2.05 12.34 -46.43
N GLN A 208 -0.80 11.84 -46.58
CA GLN A 208 -0.47 10.43 -46.42
C GLN A 208 -0.70 9.94 -44.99
N LEU A 209 -0.33 10.72 -43.99
CA LEU A 209 -0.59 10.40 -42.57
C LEU A 209 -2.09 10.29 -42.29
N GLN A 210 -2.87 11.22 -42.79
CA GLN A 210 -4.32 11.19 -42.63
C GLN A 210 -4.96 9.99 -43.35
N GLN A 211 -4.47 9.67 -44.55
CA GLN A 211 -4.90 8.49 -45.30
C GLN A 211 -4.58 7.21 -44.53
N TYR A 212 -3.34 7.08 -44.00
CA TYR A 212 -2.90 5.91 -43.24
C TYR A 212 -3.72 5.68 -41.97
N ILE A 213 -4.12 6.78 -41.28
CA ILE A 213 -4.98 6.69 -40.07
C ILE A 213 -6.37 6.17 -40.44
N ASN A 214 -6.93 6.62 -41.55
CA ASN A 214 -8.27 6.25 -42.02
C ASN A 214 -8.31 4.87 -42.69
N ASP A 215 -7.31 4.58 -43.52
CA ASP A 215 -7.17 3.29 -44.21
C ASP A 215 -5.67 3.02 -44.49
N PRO A 216 -5.05 2.13 -43.71
CA PRO A 216 -3.64 1.75 -43.86
C PRO A 216 -3.39 0.82 -45.07
N THR A 217 -4.44 0.39 -45.77
CA THR A 217 -4.32 -0.59 -46.86
C THR A 217 -3.47 -0.05 -48.03
N GLY A 218 -2.43 -0.81 -48.37
CA GLY A 218 -1.54 -0.45 -49.46
C GLY A 218 -0.48 0.61 -49.17
N LEU A 219 -0.39 1.06 -47.92
CA LEU A 219 0.65 1.97 -47.45
C LEU A 219 1.62 1.23 -46.53
N ASP A 220 2.92 1.28 -46.86
CA ASP A 220 3.97 0.73 -45.96
C ASP A 220 4.47 1.85 -45.04
N PRO A 221 4.22 1.73 -43.72
CA PRO A 221 4.65 2.76 -42.77
C PRO A 221 6.17 2.89 -42.64
N TRP A 222 6.92 1.92 -43.16
CA TRP A 222 8.38 1.86 -43.10
C TRP A 222 9.09 2.11 -44.41
N ALA A 223 8.37 2.29 -45.54
CA ALA A 223 8.93 2.35 -46.90
C ALA A 223 10.03 3.41 -47.09
N GLU A 224 9.94 4.54 -46.40
CA GLU A 224 10.91 5.64 -46.50
C GLU A 224 11.99 5.61 -45.41
N LEU A 225 11.96 4.63 -44.48
CA LEU A 225 12.93 4.53 -43.42
C LEU A 225 14.17 3.76 -43.87
N THR A 226 15.35 4.33 -43.59
CA THR A 226 16.63 3.68 -43.90
C THR A 226 17.14 2.97 -42.64
N PRO A 227 17.19 1.63 -42.62
CA PRO A 227 17.72 0.87 -41.45
C PRO A 227 19.19 1.17 -41.19
N GLY A 228 19.60 1.16 -39.93
CA GLY A 228 21.01 1.19 -39.52
C GLY A 228 21.67 2.54 -39.38
N GLN A 229 20.92 3.64 -39.37
CA GLN A 229 21.47 4.99 -39.17
C GLN A 229 21.59 5.37 -37.69
N SER A 230 22.44 6.37 -37.41
CA SER A 230 22.64 6.89 -36.03
C SER A 230 21.34 7.45 -35.43
N MET A 231 21.30 7.61 -34.09
CA MET A 231 20.14 8.18 -33.38
C MET A 231 19.68 9.54 -33.95
N VAL A 232 20.61 10.37 -34.43
CA VAL A 232 20.30 11.67 -35.07
C VAL A 232 19.59 11.44 -36.40
N ALA A 233 20.08 10.53 -37.22
CA ALA A 233 19.44 10.17 -38.48
C ALA A 233 18.09 9.43 -38.28
N ALA A 234 17.92 8.71 -37.18
CA ALA A 234 16.64 8.12 -36.81
C ALA A 234 15.61 9.20 -36.47
N PHE A 235 16.03 10.28 -35.84
CA PHE A 235 15.15 11.42 -35.53
C PHE A 235 14.75 12.18 -36.81
N GLU A 236 15.70 12.43 -37.73
CA GLU A 236 15.43 13.03 -39.05
C GLU A 236 14.54 12.13 -39.90
N ASN A 237 14.70 10.80 -39.81
CA ASN A 237 13.86 9.83 -40.51
C ASN A 237 12.48 9.68 -39.88
N SER A 238 12.27 10.05 -38.62
CA SER A 238 10.96 9.92 -37.98
C SER A 238 9.85 10.69 -38.70
N ALA A 239 10.21 11.80 -39.34
CA ALA A 239 9.29 12.59 -40.19
C ALA A 239 8.92 11.88 -41.51
N LYS A 240 9.60 10.80 -41.91
CA LYS A 240 9.35 10.06 -43.16
C LYS A 240 8.40 8.88 -42.95
N GLY A 241 8.28 8.35 -41.75
CA GLY A 241 7.39 7.24 -41.44
C GLY A 241 5.91 7.65 -41.45
N LEU A 242 5.01 6.64 -41.56
CA LEU A 242 3.55 6.80 -41.46
C LEU A 242 3.00 6.16 -40.17
N GLY A 243 3.87 5.71 -39.26
CA GLY A 243 3.45 5.02 -38.07
C GLY A 243 2.51 5.84 -37.20
N ASN A 244 1.40 5.23 -36.79
CA ASN A 244 0.41 5.81 -35.90
C ASN A 244 0.18 4.83 -34.71
N THR A 245 1.13 4.80 -33.80
CA THR A 245 1.09 3.88 -32.67
C THR A 245 0.78 4.60 -31.39
N ASP A 246 -0.26 4.19 -30.70
CA ASP A 246 -0.48 4.58 -29.32
C ASP A 246 0.48 3.75 -28.41
N TYR A 247 1.52 4.43 -27.92
CA TYR A 247 2.53 3.79 -27.08
C TYR A 247 2.00 3.44 -25.69
N PHE A 248 0.96 4.12 -25.20
CA PHE A 248 0.35 3.75 -23.92
C PHE A 248 -0.42 2.43 -24.08
N ASP A 249 -1.25 2.31 -25.11
CA ASP A 249 -1.97 1.06 -25.39
C ASP A 249 -1.02 -0.09 -25.70
N LEU A 250 0.07 0.18 -26.44
CA LEU A 250 1.08 -0.81 -26.73
C LEU A 250 1.79 -1.32 -25.49
N HIS A 251 2.14 -0.45 -24.54
CA HIS A 251 2.99 -0.81 -23.40
C HIS A 251 2.22 -1.18 -22.13
N TYR A 252 1.02 -0.69 -21.95
CA TYR A 252 0.24 -0.95 -20.74
C TYR A 252 -0.80 -2.05 -20.95
N LYS A 253 -1.02 -2.82 -19.92
CA LYS A 253 -2.15 -3.75 -19.81
C LYS A 253 -3.35 -2.98 -19.28
N ASP A 254 -4.54 -3.33 -19.77
CA ASP A 254 -5.78 -2.79 -19.22
C ASP A 254 -5.99 -3.18 -17.77
N VAL A 255 -5.52 -4.39 -17.41
CA VAL A 255 -5.70 -4.99 -16.09
C VAL A 255 -4.50 -5.82 -15.69
N ALA A 256 -4.05 -5.68 -14.44
CA ALA A 256 -3.09 -6.54 -13.77
C ALA A 256 -3.73 -7.20 -12.55
N PHE A 257 -3.35 -8.45 -12.28
CA PHE A 257 -3.92 -9.26 -11.21
C PHE A 257 -3.07 -9.17 -9.94
N LYS A 258 -3.74 -9.12 -8.78
CA LYS A 258 -3.12 -9.23 -7.48
C LYS A 258 -3.87 -10.19 -6.58
N GLN A 259 -3.14 -10.88 -5.73
CA GLN A 259 -3.70 -11.84 -4.78
C GLN A 259 -2.97 -11.79 -3.45
N ASN A 260 -3.72 -11.94 -2.39
CA ASN A 260 -3.23 -12.05 -1.02
C ASN A 260 -3.89 -13.25 -0.36
N HIS A 261 -3.10 -14.16 0.16
CA HIS A 261 -3.55 -15.33 0.90
C HIS A 261 -2.92 -15.31 2.28
N ASN A 262 -3.72 -15.41 3.31
CA ASN A 262 -3.26 -15.44 4.68
C ASN A 262 -3.92 -16.59 5.45
N VAL A 263 -3.12 -17.40 6.13
CA VAL A 263 -3.57 -18.46 7.02
C VAL A 263 -3.09 -18.16 8.41
N SER A 264 -3.94 -18.25 9.39
CA SER A 264 -3.53 -18.11 10.79
C SER A 264 -4.18 -19.15 11.68
N ILE A 265 -3.45 -19.53 12.73
CA ILE A 265 -3.96 -20.39 13.79
C ILE A 265 -3.68 -19.70 15.12
N SER A 266 -4.69 -19.60 15.96
CA SER A 266 -4.59 -19.01 17.28
C SER A 266 -5.32 -19.89 18.30
N GLY A 267 -4.82 -19.90 19.52
CA GLY A 267 -5.44 -20.67 20.60
C GLY A 267 -4.55 -20.72 21.82
N GLY A 268 -4.94 -21.53 22.77
CA GLY A 268 -4.13 -21.77 23.95
C GLY A 268 -4.97 -22.01 25.20
N GLY A 269 -4.28 -22.37 26.26
CA GLY A 269 -4.84 -22.50 27.58
C GLY A 269 -4.21 -21.52 28.55
N GLU A 270 -4.46 -21.73 29.86
CA GLU A 270 -3.93 -20.88 30.91
C GLU A 270 -2.39 -20.84 30.95
N LYS A 271 -1.72 -21.96 30.57
CA LYS A 271 -0.27 -22.07 30.60
C LYS A 271 0.45 -21.63 29.36
N ALA A 272 -0.19 -21.77 28.18
CA ALA A 272 0.43 -21.40 26.91
C ALA A 272 -0.61 -20.87 25.92
N GLN A 273 -0.28 -19.78 25.25
CA GLN A 273 -1.09 -19.15 24.22
C GLN A 273 -0.23 -18.94 22.98
N TYR A 274 -0.79 -19.15 21.80
CA TYR A 274 -0.07 -19.04 20.55
C TYR A 274 -0.91 -18.38 19.47
N TYR A 275 -0.23 -17.61 18.61
CA TYR A 275 -0.70 -17.12 17.33
C TYR A 275 0.39 -17.41 16.31
N ILE A 276 0.05 -18.11 15.23
CA ILE A 276 0.95 -18.45 14.14
C ILE A 276 0.25 -18.09 12.86
N SER A 277 0.94 -17.39 11.95
CA SER A 277 0.42 -17.01 10.66
C SER A 277 1.42 -17.23 9.55
N GLY A 278 0.91 -17.45 8.35
CA GLY A 278 1.66 -17.48 7.10
C GLY A 278 0.89 -16.77 6.00
N GLY A 279 1.56 -15.91 5.25
CA GLY A 279 0.94 -15.13 4.19
C GLY A 279 1.75 -15.18 2.89
N MET A 280 1.05 -15.09 1.78
CA MET A 280 1.59 -14.91 0.44
C MET A 280 0.86 -13.75 -0.24
N TYR A 281 1.64 -12.79 -0.72
CA TYR A 281 1.16 -11.69 -1.56
C TYR A 281 1.84 -11.76 -2.93
N LYS A 282 1.07 -11.63 -3.99
CA LYS A 282 1.56 -11.52 -5.36
C LYS A 282 0.83 -10.40 -6.07
N GLU A 283 1.58 -9.57 -6.78
CA GLU A 283 1.07 -8.46 -7.58
C GLU A 283 1.80 -8.42 -8.92
N ASP A 284 1.06 -8.46 -10.00
CA ASP A 284 1.58 -8.32 -11.36
C ASP A 284 1.59 -6.85 -11.77
N GLY A 285 2.58 -6.44 -12.57
CA GLY A 285 2.70 -5.06 -13.08
C GLY A 285 1.85 -4.81 -14.31
N LEU A 286 1.60 -3.54 -14.56
CA LEU A 286 0.78 -3.07 -15.68
C LEU A 286 1.53 -3.01 -17.03
N LEU A 287 2.86 -3.16 -17.09
CA LEU A 287 3.57 -3.16 -18.36
C LEU A 287 3.45 -4.52 -19.07
N ARG A 288 3.20 -4.46 -20.39
CA ARG A 288 2.93 -5.64 -21.25
C ARG A 288 4.19 -6.42 -21.59
N TYR A 289 5.27 -5.71 -21.85
CA TYR A 289 6.54 -6.28 -22.37
C TYR A 289 7.66 -6.32 -21.33
N ALA A 290 7.33 -6.15 -20.07
CA ALA A 290 8.31 -6.24 -18.99
C ALA A 290 7.75 -7.12 -17.89
N ASP A 291 8.56 -8.07 -17.44
CA ASP A 291 8.26 -8.82 -16.23
C ASP A 291 8.42 -7.89 -15.03
N ILE A 292 7.33 -7.25 -14.66
CA ILE A 292 7.23 -6.45 -13.44
C ILE A 292 6.28 -7.17 -12.52
N GLY A 293 6.76 -7.47 -11.34
CA GLY A 293 5.95 -8.17 -10.36
C GLY A 293 6.54 -8.09 -8.97
N TYR A 294 5.71 -8.28 -7.98
CA TYR A 294 6.11 -8.35 -6.59
C TYR A 294 5.54 -9.60 -5.95
N LYS A 295 6.39 -10.36 -5.27
CA LYS A 295 6.00 -11.52 -4.49
C LYS A 295 6.54 -11.36 -3.09
N ARG A 296 5.71 -11.61 -2.08
CA ARG A 296 6.12 -11.60 -0.67
C ARG A 296 5.55 -12.81 0.04
N PHE A 297 6.42 -13.46 0.80
CA PHE A 297 6.05 -14.50 1.75
C PHE A 297 6.39 -14.01 3.15
N ASN A 298 5.49 -14.17 4.08
CA ASN A 298 5.71 -13.83 5.47
C ASN A 298 5.24 -14.95 6.40
N PHE A 299 5.96 -15.09 7.49
CA PHE A 299 5.64 -15.99 8.58
C PHE A 299 5.76 -15.23 9.89
N SER A 300 4.79 -15.39 10.77
CA SER A 300 4.79 -14.80 12.10
C SER A 300 4.38 -15.83 13.14
N SER A 301 5.05 -15.83 14.28
CA SER A 301 4.72 -16.72 15.41
C SER A 301 4.88 -15.96 16.70
N ASN A 302 3.81 -15.82 17.46
CA ASN A 302 3.78 -15.21 18.79
C ASN A 302 3.34 -16.26 19.80
N VAL A 303 4.27 -16.71 20.64
CA VAL A 303 4.01 -17.71 21.67
C VAL A 303 4.28 -17.09 23.03
N THR A 304 3.34 -17.26 23.94
CA THR A 304 3.48 -16.86 25.34
C THR A 304 3.26 -18.09 26.19
N SER A 305 4.20 -18.40 27.09
CA SER A 305 4.11 -19.53 28.02
C SER A 305 4.41 -19.10 29.45
N LYS A 306 3.55 -19.50 30.37
CA LYS A 306 3.83 -19.45 31.81
C LYS A 306 4.59 -20.71 32.17
N VAL A 307 5.90 -20.62 32.23
CA VAL A 307 6.77 -21.76 32.57
C VAL A 307 6.64 -22.13 34.06
N THR A 308 6.56 -21.09 34.88
CA THR A 308 6.28 -21.18 36.31
C THR A 308 5.40 -20.01 36.72
N ASP A 309 4.94 -19.96 37.99
CA ASP A 309 4.12 -18.83 38.47
C ASP A 309 4.86 -17.49 38.43
N TRP A 310 6.19 -17.53 38.55
CA TRP A 310 7.05 -16.33 38.48
C TRP A 310 7.74 -16.11 37.16
N LEU A 311 7.73 -17.11 36.23
CA LEU A 311 8.42 -17.02 34.94
C LEU A 311 7.43 -17.12 33.76
N LYS A 312 7.33 -16.03 33.03
CA LYS A 312 6.58 -15.94 31.75
C LYS A 312 7.54 -15.73 30.59
N LEU A 313 7.55 -16.68 29.64
CA LEU A 313 8.35 -16.62 28.44
C LEU A 313 7.46 -16.10 27.27
N LYS A 314 7.96 -15.12 26.53
CA LYS A 314 7.35 -14.64 25.28
C LYS A 314 8.36 -14.79 24.15
N VAL A 315 7.96 -15.44 23.08
CA VAL A 315 8.77 -15.64 21.88
C VAL A 315 7.99 -15.10 20.70
N ASN A 316 8.55 -14.07 20.06
CA ASN A 316 8.01 -13.47 18.84
C ASN A 316 9.01 -13.74 17.72
N THR A 317 8.57 -14.44 16.69
CA THR A 317 9.37 -14.73 15.50
C THR A 317 8.68 -14.15 14.29
N LYS A 318 9.41 -13.41 13.49
CA LYS A 318 8.92 -12.84 12.22
C LYS A 318 9.93 -13.13 11.13
N TYR A 319 9.44 -13.58 10.00
CA TYR A 319 10.23 -13.81 8.79
C TYR A 319 9.49 -13.25 7.60
N MET A 320 10.21 -12.52 6.77
CA MET A 320 9.70 -12.00 5.51
C MET A 320 10.72 -12.22 4.41
N ASN A 321 10.24 -12.66 3.26
CA ASN A 321 11.01 -12.75 2.03
C ASN A 321 10.21 -12.11 0.90
N SER A 322 10.82 -11.14 0.22
CA SER A 322 10.19 -10.47 -0.91
C SER A 322 11.09 -10.51 -2.13
N ASN A 323 10.47 -10.65 -3.29
CA ASN A 323 11.12 -10.55 -4.59
C ASN A 323 10.41 -9.48 -5.41
N ASN A 324 11.18 -8.52 -5.90
CA ASN A 324 10.70 -7.44 -6.76
C ASN A 324 11.35 -7.58 -8.15
N GLU A 325 10.55 -7.89 -9.15
CA GLU A 325 10.97 -8.01 -10.53
C GLU A 325 10.83 -6.63 -11.20
N THR A 326 11.96 -6.11 -11.74
CA THR A 326 12.03 -4.81 -12.41
C THR A 326 12.51 -4.97 -13.84
N PRO A 327 12.10 -4.09 -14.78
CA PRO A 327 12.51 -4.21 -16.18
C PRO A 327 14.02 -4.17 -16.36
N PHE A 328 14.51 -5.00 -17.26
CA PHE A 328 15.96 -5.14 -17.56
C PHE A 328 16.62 -3.83 -18.01
N TRP A 329 15.91 -2.98 -18.76
CA TRP A 329 16.47 -1.73 -19.30
C TRP A 329 16.86 -0.70 -18.22
N TYR A 330 16.34 -0.83 -16.98
CA TYR A 330 16.79 -0.01 -15.86
C TYR A 330 18.22 -0.32 -15.39
N ARG A 331 18.77 -1.47 -15.80
CA ARG A 331 20.16 -1.88 -15.50
C ARG A 331 21.16 -1.42 -16.56
N CYS A 332 20.71 -1.02 -17.75
CA CYS A 332 21.60 -0.61 -18.83
C CYS A 332 22.10 0.83 -18.72
N PHE A 333 21.57 1.61 -17.79
CA PHE A 333 21.89 3.02 -17.58
C PHE A 333 22.48 3.33 -16.20
N LYS A 334 23.01 2.33 -15.50
CA LYS A 334 23.81 2.53 -14.27
C LYS A 334 25.28 2.33 -14.55
#